data_05fe59392e14c4d3b2863e876c71b86d
#
_entry.id   05fe59392e14c4d3b2863e876c71b86d
#
_cell.length_a   1.000
_cell.length_b   1.000
_cell.length_c   1.000
_cell.angle_alpha   90.00
_cell.angle_beta   90.00
_cell.angle_gamma   90.00
#
_symmetry.space_group_name_H-M   'P 1'
#
loop_
_entity.id
_entity.type
_entity.pdbx_description
1 polymer ?
#
loop_
_entity_poly.entity_id
_entity_poly.type
_entity_poly.pdbx_seq_one_letter_code
_entity_poly.pdbx_strand_id
1 'polypeptide(L)'
;MAGNARGRGAGGTRSALCHGAPAGSGGDRRGPSRAGGQAAMRTDNFSGTARSKSVGAAFETRARQFLERRRLAFVAANVTMRGGELDLVMREPDGTLVFVEVRARRSARHGGAAASIGWRKRMRLVKAAQGFWARHGAGAPCRFDVVAFEAGQLVWLRDAFRADDV
;
A
#
# COMPACT_ATOMS: atom_id res chain seq x y z
N MET A 1 -49.63 -10.81 14.38
CA MET A 1 -49.05 -11.07 13.04
C MET A 1 -47.61 -10.64 13.05
N ALA A 2 -46.69 -11.60 12.98
CA ALA A 2 -45.24 -11.39 13.09
C ALA A 2 -44.63 -11.14 11.71
N GLY A 3 -44.02 -9.99 11.52
CA GLY A 3 -43.25 -9.63 10.32
C GLY A 3 -41.78 -9.90 10.51
N ASN A 4 -41.25 -10.94 9.87
CA ASN A 4 -39.89 -11.40 9.90
C ASN A 4 -39.07 -10.60 8.86
N ALA A 5 -38.24 -9.67 9.30
CA ALA A 5 -37.24 -8.97 8.44
C ALA A 5 -35.90 -9.70 8.51
N ARG A 6 -35.62 -10.53 7.52
CA ARG A 6 -34.32 -11.17 7.33
C ARG A 6 -33.31 -10.13 6.80
N GLY A 7 -32.35 -9.76 7.63
CA GLY A 7 -31.19 -9.01 7.23
C GLY A 7 -30.30 -9.86 6.30
N ARG A 8 -30.06 -9.38 5.09
CA ARG A 8 -29.10 -9.97 4.15
C ARG A 8 -27.70 -9.51 4.59
N GLY A 9 -26.90 -10.47 5.06
CA GLY A 9 -25.49 -10.25 5.32
C GLY A 9 -24.76 -9.93 4.02
N ALA A 10 -24.08 -8.80 3.99
CA ALA A 10 -23.15 -8.46 2.92
C ALA A 10 -21.96 -9.43 3.00
N GLY A 11 -21.90 -10.37 2.07
CA GLY A 11 -20.78 -11.28 1.90
C GLY A 11 -19.55 -10.46 1.50
N GLY A 12 -18.60 -10.32 2.42
CA GLY A 12 -17.29 -9.76 2.13
C GLY A 12 -16.52 -10.67 1.16
N THR A 13 -16.36 -10.24 -0.06
CA THR A 13 -15.55 -10.92 -1.06
C THR A 13 -14.07 -10.87 -0.63
N ARG A 14 -13.51 -12.02 -0.29
CA ARG A 14 -12.11 -12.19 0.10
C ARG A 14 -11.22 -11.98 -1.12
N SER A 15 -10.19 -11.12 -1.01
CA SER A 15 -9.24 -10.86 -2.09
C SER A 15 -8.38 -12.10 -2.40
N ALA A 16 -8.13 -12.37 -3.67
CA ALA A 16 -7.38 -13.51 -4.19
C ALA A 16 -5.92 -13.61 -3.70
N LEU A 17 -5.40 -12.55 -3.06
CA LEU A 17 -4.04 -12.52 -2.49
C LEU A 17 -3.84 -13.59 -1.39
N CYS A 18 -4.93 -14.08 -0.78
CA CYS A 18 -4.91 -15.01 0.35
C CYS A 18 -4.88 -16.48 -0.06
N HIS A 19 -4.88 -16.80 -1.35
CA HIS A 19 -4.90 -18.17 -1.85
C HIS A 19 -3.70 -18.41 -2.77
N GLY A 20 -2.62 -18.97 -2.24
CA GLY A 20 -1.52 -19.48 -3.03
C GLY A 20 -0.15 -18.99 -2.60
N ALA A 21 0.52 -19.77 -1.76
CA ALA A 21 1.95 -19.67 -1.58
C ALA A 21 2.63 -20.62 -2.57
N PRO A 22 3.54 -20.17 -3.44
CA PRO A 22 4.48 -21.08 -4.08
C PRO A 22 5.62 -21.36 -3.10
N ALA A 23 5.78 -22.62 -2.74
CA ALA A 23 7.02 -23.12 -2.17
C ALA A 23 8.12 -23.05 -3.25
N GLY A 24 9.23 -22.38 -2.95
CA GLY A 24 10.33 -22.20 -3.87
C GLY A 24 11.66 -22.17 -3.13
N SER A 25 12.36 -23.24 -3.24
CA SER A 25 13.67 -23.68 -2.81
C SER A 25 14.81 -22.69 -3.03
N GLY A 26 15.80 -22.83 -2.14
CA GLY A 26 17.07 -22.16 -2.00
C GLY A 26 18.02 -22.10 -3.19
N GLY A 27 19.05 -21.28 -3.01
CA GLY A 27 20.16 -21.09 -3.93
C GLY A 27 21.13 -20.06 -3.42
N ASP A 28 21.99 -20.48 -2.50
CA ASP A 28 23.20 -19.74 -2.07
C ASP A 28 24.24 -19.72 -3.21
N ARG A 29 24.79 -18.54 -3.55
CA ARG A 29 26.12 -18.42 -4.18
C ARG A 29 26.77 -17.09 -3.80
N ARG A 30 27.81 -17.21 -3.01
CA ARG A 30 28.83 -16.19 -2.71
C ARG A 30 29.80 -16.02 -3.90
N GLY A 31 30.38 -14.82 -3.98
CA GLY A 31 31.59 -14.57 -4.76
C GLY A 31 31.89 -13.08 -4.97
N PRO A 32 33.20 -12.65 -5.07
CA PRO A 32 33.73 -11.64 -4.16
C PRO A 32 33.99 -10.27 -4.82
N SER A 33 34.27 -9.33 -3.91
CA SER A 33 34.85 -7.99 -4.01
C SER A 33 35.72 -7.65 -5.22
N ARG A 34 35.63 -6.41 -5.71
CA ARG A 34 36.81 -5.57 -6.03
C ARG A 34 36.49 -4.08 -5.86
N ALA A 35 37.50 -3.45 -5.24
CA ALA A 35 37.54 -2.04 -4.88
C ALA A 35 37.97 -1.15 -6.07
N GLY A 36 37.75 0.16 -5.93
CA GLY A 36 38.57 1.18 -6.51
C GLY A 36 37.89 2.09 -7.54
N GLY A 37 37.77 3.36 -7.23
CA GLY A 37 37.40 4.39 -8.19
C GLY A 37 36.98 5.69 -7.50
N GLN A 38 37.94 6.60 -7.35
CA GLN A 38 37.81 7.90 -6.68
C GLN A 38 36.86 8.86 -7.37
N ALA A 39 36.17 9.61 -6.52
CA ALA A 39 35.85 11.04 -6.55
C ALA A 39 35.50 11.71 -7.88
N ALA A 40 34.25 12.12 -8.00
CA ALA A 40 33.93 13.45 -8.50
C ALA A 40 32.77 13.98 -7.66
N MET A 41 33.07 14.97 -6.83
CA MET A 41 32.10 15.85 -6.20
C MET A 41 31.24 16.49 -7.29
N ARG A 42 29.97 16.13 -7.32
CA ARG A 42 28.92 16.95 -7.93
C ARG A 42 27.98 17.37 -6.83
N THR A 43 28.31 18.51 -6.27
CA THR A 43 27.37 19.38 -5.56
C THR A 43 26.31 19.82 -6.57
N ASP A 44 25.04 19.83 -6.11
CA ASP A 44 23.87 20.43 -6.74
C ASP A 44 22.85 19.43 -7.28
N ASN A 45 22.10 18.81 -6.37
CA ASN A 45 20.65 18.51 -6.54
C ASN A 45 19.99 17.93 -5.26
N PHE A 46 20.50 18.26 -4.07
CA PHE A 46 20.04 17.62 -2.83
C PHE A 46 18.79 18.26 -2.20
N SER A 47 18.40 19.47 -2.60
CA SER A 47 17.28 20.18 -1.97
C SER A 47 15.89 19.80 -2.50
N GLY A 48 15.79 19.37 -3.76
CA GLY A 48 14.49 19.00 -4.37
C GLY A 48 13.93 17.67 -3.87
N THR A 49 14.79 16.67 -3.71
CA THR A 49 14.39 15.31 -3.29
C THR A 49 14.07 15.24 -1.79
N ALA A 50 14.79 15.96 -0.94
CA ALA A 50 14.52 16.03 0.49
C ALA A 50 13.18 16.71 0.79
N ARG A 51 12.87 17.81 0.09
CA ARG A 51 11.60 18.53 0.23
C ARG A 51 10.41 17.71 -0.27
N SER A 52 10.58 16.95 -1.34
CA SER A 52 9.55 16.06 -1.87
C SER A 52 9.25 14.90 -0.91
N LYS A 53 10.27 14.28 -0.31
CA LYS A 53 10.12 13.22 0.70
C LYS A 53 9.44 13.73 1.98
N SER A 54 9.81 14.91 2.47
CA SER A 54 9.19 15.49 3.68
C SER A 54 7.71 15.83 3.47
N VAL A 55 7.34 16.30 2.29
CA VAL A 55 5.94 16.56 1.93
C VAL A 55 5.15 15.25 1.82
N GLY A 56 5.73 14.20 1.23
CA GLY A 56 5.13 12.87 1.19
C GLY A 56 4.85 12.32 2.58
N ALA A 57 5.84 12.35 3.47
CA ALA A 57 5.73 11.89 4.86
C ALA A 57 4.63 12.62 5.65
N ALA A 58 4.41 13.90 5.40
CA ALA A 58 3.32 14.65 6.03
C ALA A 58 1.93 14.15 5.59
N PHE A 59 1.76 13.79 4.32
CA PHE A 59 0.51 13.22 3.82
C PHE A 59 0.28 11.80 4.36
N GLU A 60 1.31 10.97 4.44
CA GLU A 60 1.24 9.63 5.04
C GLU A 60 0.84 9.70 6.52
N THR A 61 1.43 10.61 7.29
CA THR A 61 1.06 10.85 8.69
C THR A 61 -0.40 11.25 8.84
N ARG A 62 -0.89 12.17 7.99
CA ARG A 62 -2.30 12.59 8.00
C ARG A 62 -3.24 11.45 7.58
N ALA A 63 -2.86 10.66 6.58
CA ALA A 63 -3.62 9.49 6.15
C ALA A 63 -3.72 8.46 7.27
N ARG A 64 -2.61 8.13 7.93
CA ARG A 64 -2.57 7.25 9.09
C ARG A 64 -3.52 7.72 10.19
N GLN A 65 -3.39 8.97 10.65
CA GLN A 65 -4.26 9.53 11.70
C GLN A 65 -5.74 9.51 11.33
N PHE A 66 -6.06 9.73 10.04
CA PHE A 66 -7.42 9.65 9.54
C PHE A 66 -7.97 8.22 9.63
N LEU A 67 -7.18 7.20 9.27
CA LEU A 67 -7.56 5.79 9.31
C LEU A 67 -7.66 5.28 10.77
N GLU A 68 -6.75 5.70 11.66
CA GLU A 68 -6.81 5.36 13.09
C GLU A 68 -8.11 5.89 13.73
N ARG A 69 -8.55 7.12 13.38
CA ARG A 69 -9.86 7.64 13.83
C ARG A 69 -11.05 6.82 13.31
N ARG A 70 -10.86 6.01 12.28
CA ARG A 70 -11.84 5.07 11.73
C ARG A 70 -11.65 3.63 12.23
N ARG A 71 -10.95 3.48 13.34
CA ARG A 71 -10.70 2.21 14.05
C ARG A 71 -9.80 1.22 13.31
N LEU A 72 -9.00 1.67 12.32
CA LEU A 72 -7.95 0.84 11.79
C LEU A 72 -6.71 0.96 12.69
N ALA A 73 -6.14 -0.17 13.08
CA ALA A 73 -4.87 -0.19 13.83
C ALA A 73 -3.69 -0.01 12.87
N PHE A 74 -2.72 0.81 13.27
CA PHE A 74 -1.47 0.96 12.53
C PHE A 74 -0.61 -0.30 12.67
N VAL A 75 -0.03 -0.77 11.57
CA VAL A 75 0.88 -1.92 11.53
C VAL A 75 2.27 -1.50 11.10
N ALA A 76 2.41 -0.84 9.95
CA ALA A 76 3.70 -0.41 9.42
C ALA A 76 3.55 0.76 8.43
N ALA A 77 4.65 1.47 8.16
CA ALA A 77 4.73 2.51 7.14
C ALA A 77 6.04 2.40 6.37
N ASN A 78 6.05 2.88 5.13
CA ASN A 78 7.21 2.94 4.25
C ASN A 78 7.94 1.59 4.13
N VAL A 79 7.17 0.52 3.92
CA VAL A 79 7.70 -0.84 3.90
C VAL A 79 8.24 -1.15 2.51
N THR A 80 9.55 -1.23 2.39
CA THR A 80 10.21 -1.64 1.15
C THR A 80 10.27 -3.15 1.07
N MET A 81 9.73 -3.72 -0.02
CA MET A 81 9.75 -5.13 -0.34
C MET A 81 10.36 -5.36 -1.73
N ARG A 82 10.75 -6.61 -2.01
CA ARG A 82 11.16 -6.97 -3.36
C ARG A 82 10.01 -6.75 -4.34
N GLY A 83 10.13 -5.74 -5.19
CA GLY A 83 9.12 -5.40 -6.21
C GLY A 83 8.36 -4.09 -5.98
N GLY A 84 8.47 -3.46 -4.79
CA GLY A 84 7.80 -2.19 -4.52
C GLY A 84 7.88 -1.72 -3.08
N GLU A 85 7.14 -0.67 -2.81
CA GLU A 85 7.02 -0.03 -1.50
C GLU A 85 5.54 0.10 -1.14
N LEU A 86 5.23 -0.08 0.14
CA LEU A 86 3.90 0.13 0.72
C LEU A 86 3.96 1.38 1.59
N ASP A 87 3.14 2.38 1.29
CA ASP A 87 3.13 3.63 2.04
C ASP A 87 2.63 3.40 3.46
N LEU A 88 1.49 2.71 3.64
CA LEU A 88 0.96 2.33 4.94
C LEU A 88 0.38 0.91 4.93
N VAL A 89 0.53 0.22 6.03
CA VAL A 89 -0.16 -1.05 6.32
C VAL A 89 -0.98 -0.83 7.59
N MET A 90 -2.28 -1.08 7.49
CA MET A 90 -3.24 -0.96 8.57
C MET A 90 -3.93 -2.31 8.81
N ARG A 91 -4.65 -2.44 9.92
CA ARG A 91 -5.44 -3.63 10.25
C ARG A 91 -6.83 -3.23 10.72
N GLU A 92 -7.86 -3.83 10.17
CA GLU A 92 -9.23 -3.68 10.67
C GLU A 92 -9.47 -4.49 11.96
N PRO A 93 -10.52 -4.17 12.72
CA PRO A 93 -10.87 -4.93 13.94
C PRO A 93 -11.15 -6.42 13.70
N ASP A 94 -11.58 -6.79 12.50
CA ASP A 94 -11.81 -8.19 12.09
C ASP A 94 -10.52 -8.93 11.69
N GLY A 95 -9.37 -8.26 11.76
CA GLY A 95 -8.06 -8.81 11.42
C GLY A 95 -7.64 -8.59 9.95
N THR A 96 -8.49 -8.04 9.11
CA THR A 96 -8.18 -7.76 7.69
C THR A 96 -6.99 -6.80 7.58
N LEU A 97 -5.95 -7.19 6.83
CA LEU A 97 -4.84 -6.31 6.47
C LEU A 97 -5.26 -5.35 5.35
N VAL A 98 -4.97 -4.07 5.55
CA VAL A 98 -5.29 -3.02 4.59
C VAL A 98 -4.00 -2.39 4.11
N PHE A 99 -3.65 -2.63 2.85
CA PHE A 99 -2.51 -1.99 2.18
C PHE A 99 -2.99 -0.67 1.59
N VAL A 100 -2.41 0.44 2.04
CA VAL A 100 -2.88 1.77 1.71
C VAL A 100 -1.84 2.51 0.88
N GLU A 101 -2.24 2.95 -0.29
CA GLU A 101 -1.48 3.90 -1.13
C GLU A 101 -1.92 5.33 -0.80
N VAL A 102 -0.97 6.20 -0.51
CA VAL A 102 -1.22 7.61 -0.18
C VAL A 102 -0.85 8.49 -1.38
N ARG A 103 -1.79 9.33 -1.82
CA ARG A 103 -1.60 10.21 -2.98
C ARG A 103 -1.92 11.65 -2.65
N ALA A 104 -1.03 12.55 -3.03
CA ALA A 104 -1.29 13.99 -2.99
C ALA A 104 -1.40 14.52 -4.43
N ARG A 105 -2.51 15.20 -4.76
CA ARG A 105 -2.76 15.80 -6.06
C ARG A 105 -3.18 17.26 -5.91
N ARG A 106 -2.66 18.12 -6.78
CA ARG A 106 -3.05 19.53 -6.82
C ARG A 106 -4.41 19.76 -7.46
N SER A 107 -4.89 18.83 -8.29
CA SER A 107 -6.18 18.96 -8.99
C SER A 107 -6.89 17.62 -9.16
N ALA A 108 -8.20 17.64 -9.11
CA ALA A 108 -9.09 16.49 -9.32
C ALA A 108 -9.35 16.19 -10.84
N ARG A 109 -8.61 16.82 -11.75
CA ARG A 109 -8.78 16.60 -13.19
C ARG A 109 -8.35 15.16 -13.53
N HIS A 110 -9.19 14.42 -14.26
CA HIS A 110 -9.01 13.07 -14.77
C HIS A 110 -9.37 11.93 -13.79
N GLY A 111 -10.66 11.70 -13.58
CA GLY A 111 -11.20 10.39 -13.20
C GLY A 111 -11.04 9.93 -11.75
N GLY A 112 -10.72 10.83 -10.79
CA GLY A 112 -10.67 10.47 -9.37
C GLY A 112 -9.44 9.67 -8.93
N ALA A 113 -9.29 9.49 -7.64
CA ALA A 113 -8.09 8.92 -7.01
C ALA A 113 -7.82 7.46 -7.38
N ALA A 114 -8.86 6.62 -7.55
CA ALA A 114 -8.69 5.21 -7.91
C ALA A 114 -8.23 5.01 -9.35
N ALA A 115 -8.83 5.75 -10.31
CA ALA A 115 -8.42 5.70 -11.72
C ALA A 115 -6.99 6.18 -11.95
N SER A 116 -6.42 6.87 -10.95
CA SER A 116 -5.09 7.48 -11.03
C SER A 116 -3.94 6.51 -10.75
N ILE A 117 -4.22 5.30 -10.27
CA ILE A 117 -3.17 4.30 -10.05
C ILE A 117 -3.08 3.41 -11.29
N GLY A 118 -2.11 3.74 -12.15
CA GLY A 118 -1.86 2.97 -13.35
C GLY A 118 -1.47 1.51 -13.04
N TRP A 119 -1.72 0.62 -13.98
CA TRP A 119 -1.48 -0.82 -13.90
C TRP A 119 -0.08 -1.18 -13.36
N ARG A 120 0.98 -0.53 -13.83
CA ARG A 120 2.36 -0.77 -13.36
C ARG A 120 2.56 -0.48 -11.87
N LYS A 121 1.87 0.52 -11.31
CA LYS A 121 1.95 0.83 -9.88
C LYS A 121 1.16 -0.20 -9.09
N ARG A 122 -0.04 -0.60 -9.54
CA ARG A 122 -0.83 -1.67 -8.90
C ARG A 122 -0.03 -2.97 -8.82
N MET A 123 0.61 -3.40 -9.92
CA MET A 123 1.51 -4.57 -9.95
C MET A 123 2.59 -4.51 -8.87
N ARG A 124 3.24 -3.34 -8.69
CA ARG A 124 4.28 -3.19 -7.66
C ARG A 124 3.71 -3.27 -6.25
N LEU A 125 2.55 -2.64 -6.02
CA LEU A 125 1.86 -2.70 -4.74
C LEU A 125 1.45 -4.14 -4.39
N VAL A 126 0.89 -4.88 -5.36
CA VAL A 126 0.51 -6.29 -5.17
C VAL A 126 1.74 -7.14 -4.83
N LYS A 127 2.85 -7.00 -5.56
CA LYS A 127 4.10 -7.74 -5.26
C LYS A 127 4.66 -7.40 -3.87
N ALA A 128 4.66 -6.14 -3.49
CA ALA A 128 5.11 -5.72 -2.16
C ALA A 128 4.19 -6.27 -1.07
N ALA A 129 2.87 -6.19 -1.27
CA ALA A 129 1.88 -6.71 -0.35
C ALA A 129 1.97 -8.23 -0.17
N GLN A 130 2.20 -9.00 -1.24
CA GLN A 130 2.46 -10.44 -1.17
C GLN A 130 3.67 -10.76 -0.30
N GLY A 131 4.79 -10.03 -0.49
CA GLY A 131 5.99 -10.19 0.31
C GLY A 131 5.78 -9.85 1.79
N PHE A 132 5.00 -8.82 2.09
CA PHE A 132 4.62 -8.45 3.45
C PHE A 132 3.67 -9.48 4.07
N TRP A 133 2.62 -9.85 3.36
CA TRP A 133 1.60 -10.80 3.81
C TRP A 133 2.21 -12.17 4.14
N ALA A 134 3.12 -12.67 3.30
CA ALA A 134 3.80 -13.95 3.55
C ALA A 134 4.60 -13.97 4.85
N ARG A 135 5.12 -12.81 5.30
CA ARG A 135 5.95 -12.70 6.51
C ARG A 135 5.15 -12.35 7.75
N HIS A 136 4.07 -11.58 7.62
CA HIS A 136 3.42 -10.91 8.76
C HIS A 136 1.91 -11.12 8.80
N GLY A 137 1.30 -11.64 7.75
CA GLY A 137 -0.15 -11.70 7.59
C GLY A 137 -0.70 -13.02 7.09
N ALA A 138 0.10 -14.10 7.14
CA ALA A 138 -0.29 -15.40 6.62
C ALA A 138 -1.68 -15.84 7.14
N GLY A 139 -2.61 -16.08 6.21
CA GLY A 139 -4.00 -16.44 6.52
C GLY A 139 -4.96 -15.28 6.77
N ALA A 140 -4.48 -14.04 6.97
CA ALA A 140 -5.37 -12.89 7.14
C ALA A 140 -6.00 -12.47 5.80
N PRO A 141 -7.30 -12.10 5.77
CA PRO A 141 -7.86 -11.40 4.63
C PRO A 141 -7.09 -10.10 4.37
N CYS A 142 -7.07 -9.64 3.11
CA CYS A 142 -6.43 -8.37 2.79
C CYS A 142 -7.16 -7.63 1.66
N ARG A 143 -6.94 -6.31 1.59
CA ARG A 143 -7.46 -5.44 0.53
C ARG A 143 -6.51 -4.28 0.27
N PHE A 144 -6.72 -3.58 -0.85
CA PHE A 144 -5.98 -2.38 -1.24
C PHE A 144 -6.87 -1.15 -1.18
N ASP A 145 -6.49 -0.19 -0.37
CA ASP A 145 -7.18 1.09 -0.22
C ASP A 145 -6.32 2.23 -0.78
N VAL A 146 -6.96 3.33 -1.14
CA VAL A 146 -6.29 4.58 -1.55
C VAL A 146 -6.75 5.72 -0.68
N VAL A 147 -5.81 6.47 -0.12
CA VAL A 147 -6.07 7.75 0.53
C VAL A 147 -5.50 8.85 -0.35
N ALA A 148 -6.38 9.66 -0.93
CA ALA A 148 -5.99 10.77 -1.79
C ALA A 148 -6.26 12.12 -1.12
N PHE A 149 -5.32 13.04 -1.31
CA PHE A 149 -5.48 14.44 -0.97
C PHE A 149 -5.67 15.22 -2.26
N GLU A 150 -6.88 15.66 -2.54
CA GLU A 150 -7.27 16.36 -3.76
C GLU A 150 -7.87 17.71 -3.40
N ALA A 151 -7.31 18.80 -3.95
CA ALA A 151 -7.78 20.17 -3.71
C ALA A 151 -8.00 20.48 -2.20
N GLY A 152 -7.11 19.99 -1.33
CA GLY A 152 -7.19 20.18 0.12
C GLY A 152 -8.12 19.21 0.86
N GLN A 153 -8.89 18.40 0.16
CA GLN A 153 -9.78 17.41 0.75
C GLN A 153 -9.12 16.02 0.80
N LEU A 154 -9.47 15.22 1.80
CA LEU A 154 -9.06 13.84 1.92
C LEU A 154 -10.19 12.93 1.44
N VAL A 155 -9.88 12.08 0.46
CA VAL A 155 -10.79 11.05 -0.08
C VAL A 155 -10.22 9.69 0.24
N TRP A 156 -11.03 8.80 0.82
CA TRP A 156 -10.67 7.43 1.11
C TRP A 156 -11.48 6.48 0.24
N LEU A 157 -10.79 5.75 -0.61
CA LEU A 157 -11.35 4.72 -1.47
C LEU A 157 -11.00 3.36 -0.87
N ARG A 158 -12.00 2.67 -0.37
CA ARG A 158 -11.87 1.31 0.15
C ARG A 158 -11.96 0.31 -0.99
N ASP A 159 -11.16 -0.77 -0.92
CA ASP A 159 -11.10 -1.84 -1.93
C ASP A 159 -10.96 -1.27 -3.35
N ALA A 160 -10.01 -0.35 -3.51
CA ALA A 160 -9.84 0.47 -4.72
C ALA A 160 -9.41 -0.37 -5.94
N PHE A 161 -8.80 -1.52 -5.73
CA PHE A 161 -8.44 -2.52 -6.73
C PHE A 161 -8.13 -3.85 -6.04
N ARG A 162 -8.13 -4.93 -6.81
CA ARG A 162 -7.81 -6.29 -6.35
C ARG A 162 -6.51 -6.80 -6.95
N ALA A 163 -5.96 -7.84 -6.34
CA ALA A 163 -4.74 -8.48 -6.84
C ALA A 163 -4.93 -9.17 -8.19
N ASP A 164 -6.14 -9.60 -8.48
CA ASP A 164 -6.57 -10.24 -9.74
C ASP A 164 -6.90 -9.21 -10.85
N ASP A 165 -6.96 -7.93 -10.53
CA ASP A 165 -7.13 -6.84 -11.51
C ASP A 165 -5.80 -6.45 -12.21
N VAL A 166 -4.68 -7.15 -11.95
CA VAL A 166 -3.34 -6.78 -12.42
C VAL A 166 -2.58 -7.94 -13.07
#